data_2544873f2478ef234d8dbc19ee8ccb2c
#
_entry.id   2544873f2478ef234d8dbc19ee8ccb2c
#
_cell.length_a   1.000
_cell.length_b   1.000
_cell.length_c   1.000
_cell.angle_alpha   90.00
_cell.angle_beta   90.00
_cell.angle_gamma   90.00
#
_symmetry.space_group_name_H-M   'P 1'
#
loop_
_entity.id
_entity.type
_entity.pdbx_description
1 polymer ?
#
loop_
_entity_poly.entity_id
_entity_poly.type
_entity_poly.pdbx_seq_one_letter_code
_entity_poly.pdbx_strand_id
1 'polypeptide(L)'
;ISCSLVGSEMCIRDRFGCGVDCASETELMMAYALDYKPGEIMFSSNDTPAEEYAYANEIGATINLDDITHIDFLDKILDGKFPETMSCRYNPGGYFQLGTSIMDNPGDAKYGMTHDQIIEAFKILKSKGVKHFGIHSFLASNTVSNEYYPTLAKILFELAVELRDKTGADIKFINLSGGVGVAYKPEQTPNDIAVIGEGVHKVYDEVLTPAGMGDVAIYTELGRFMLAPYGCLVTKAIHEKHIYKEYIGVDACAANLMRPAIYGAYHHITVAGKEDAPCDHKYDVTGSLCENSDKFAIDRMLPKIDMGDYLIIHDTGAHGFSMGYQYNGKLRSAELLLKENGDVQMIRRAAVSY
;
A
#
# COMPACT_ATOMS: atom_id res chain seq x y z
N ILE A 1 3.02 -5.62 3.96
CA ILE A 1 3.49 -5.70 2.56
C ILE A 1 2.27 -5.97 1.70
N SER A 2 1.65 -4.91 1.15
CA SER A 2 0.67 -5.06 0.09
C SER A 2 1.44 -5.46 -1.17
N CYS A 3 1.62 -6.74 -1.36
CA CYS A 3 2.42 -7.29 -2.43
C CYS A 3 1.54 -7.85 -3.53
N SER A 4 1.84 -7.51 -4.76
CA SER A 4 1.51 -8.40 -5.87
C SER A 4 2.41 -9.62 -5.74
N LEU A 5 1.89 -10.70 -5.19
CA LEU A 5 2.61 -11.93 -4.85
C LEU A 5 3.15 -12.64 -6.10
N VAL A 6 4.38 -12.36 -6.49
CA VAL A 6 5.07 -13.15 -7.52
C VAL A 6 6.55 -13.33 -7.19
N GLY A 7 6.95 -14.55 -7.00
CA GLY A 7 8.32 -15.10 -7.05
C GLY A 7 9.43 -14.44 -6.21
N SER A 8 9.56 -13.13 -6.26
CA SER A 8 10.55 -12.35 -5.49
C SER A 8 10.25 -12.32 -4.00
N GLU A 9 9.01 -12.48 -3.61
CA GLU A 9 8.55 -12.37 -2.22
C GLU A 9 8.82 -13.62 -1.41
N MET A 10 8.78 -14.80 -2.03
CA MET A 10 9.27 -16.02 -1.36
C MET A 10 10.74 -15.88 -0.95
N CYS A 11 11.56 -15.27 -1.81
CA CYS A 11 12.97 -15.02 -1.48
C CYS A 11 13.13 -13.98 -0.36
N ILE A 12 12.26 -12.94 -0.33
CA ILE A 12 12.26 -11.94 0.74
C ILE A 12 11.83 -12.56 2.07
N ARG A 13 10.75 -13.37 2.07
CA ARG A 13 10.31 -14.11 3.24
C ARG A 13 11.41 -15.01 3.80
N ASP A 14 11.98 -15.88 2.97
CA ASP A 14 12.98 -16.85 3.38
C ASP A 14 14.27 -16.18 3.89
N ARG A 15 14.60 -15.00 3.31
CA ARG A 15 15.82 -14.29 3.67
C ARG A 15 15.66 -13.36 4.86
N PHE A 16 14.49 -12.72 5.03
CA PHE A 16 14.25 -11.64 5.99
C PHE A 16 13.14 -11.94 7.00
N GLY A 17 12.44 -13.07 6.88
CA GLY A 17 11.35 -13.44 7.78
C GLY A 17 10.14 -12.52 7.70
N CYS A 18 9.87 -11.94 6.52
CA CYS A 18 8.71 -11.05 6.33
C CYS A 18 7.41 -11.85 6.25
N GLY A 19 6.35 -11.34 6.89
CA GLY A 19 4.98 -11.79 6.68
C GLY A 19 4.29 -11.08 5.50
N VAL A 20 2.99 -11.29 5.40
CA VAL A 20 2.11 -10.62 4.42
C VAL A 20 0.93 -9.95 5.09
N ASP A 21 0.47 -8.83 4.50
CA ASP A 21 -0.83 -8.24 4.82
C ASP A 21 -1.80 -8.49 3.67
N CYS A 22 -2.97 -9.05 4.00
CA CYS A 22 -4.02 -9.40 3.07
C CYS A 22 -5.25 -8.53 3.31
N ALA A 23 -5.92 -8.10 2.25
CA ALA A 23 -7.13 -7.28 2.31
C ALA A 23 -8.35 -7.94 1.64
N SER A 24 -8.23 -9.19 1.20
CA SER A 24 -9.31 -9.96 0.55
C SER A 24 -9.09 -11.47 0.70
N GLU A 25 -10.15 -12.25 0.46
CA GLU A 25 -10.06 -13.72 0.41
C GLU A 25 -9.02 -14.21 -0.61
N THR A 26 -8.98 -13.59 -1.78
CA THR A 26 -8.00 -13.97 -2.83
C THR A 26 -6.56 -13.82 -2.33
N GLU A 27 -6.24 -12.74 -1.62
CA GLU A 27 -4.90 -12.55 -1.05
C GLU A 27 -4.61 -13.54 0.08
N LEU A 28 -5.60 -13.88 0.92
CA LEU A 28 -5.48 -14.95 1.91
C LEU A 28 -5.21 -16.32 1.25
N MET A 29 -5.94 -16.65 0.18
CA MET A 29 -5.70 -17.88 -0.60
C MET A 29 -4.28 -17.92 -1.19
N MET A 30 -3.78 -16.79 -1.68
CA MET A 30 -2.42 -16.67 -2.20
C MET A 30 -1.39 -16.84 -1.10
N ALA A 31 -1.59 -16.22 0.07
CA ALA A 31 -0.73 -16.39 1.23
C ALA A 31 -0.67 -17.86 1.68
N TYR A 32 -1.83 -18.52 1.76
CA TYR A 32 -1.90 -19.95 2.07
C TYR A 32 -1.19 -20.83 1.04
N ALA A 33 -1.39 -20.57 -0.25
CA ALA A 33 -0.74 -21.30 -1.33
C ALA A 33 0.79 -21.11 -1.36
N LEU A 34 1.30 -20.01 -0.82
CA LEU A 34 2.73 -19.73 -0.65
C LEU A 34 3.28 -20.24 0.70
N ASP A 35 2.49 -21.02 1.44
CA ASP A 35 2.90 -21.67 2.70
C ASP A 35 3.27 -20.68 3.82
N TYR A 36 2.66 -19.46 3.83
CA TYR A 36 2.75 -18.60 4.99
C TYR A 36 2.06 -19.24 6.20
N LYS A 37 2.67 -19.11 7.37
CA LYS A 37 2.21 -19.77 8.59
C LYS A 37 1.26 -18.86 9.40
N PRO A 38 0.44 -19.44 10.30
CA PRO A 38 -0.29 -18.67 11.29
C PRO A 38 0.64 -17.66 11.99
N GLY A 39 0.18 -16.39 12.10
CA GLY A 39 0.96 -15.30 12.67
C GLY A 39 1.91 -14.59 11.70
N GLU A 40 2.17 -15.15 10.51
CA GLU A 40 2.88 -14.46 9.42
C GLU A 40 1.92 -13.72 8.49
N ILE A 41 0.61 -13.92 8.65
CA ILE A 41 -0.43 -13.33 7.83
C ILE A 41 -1.22 -12.34 8.68
N MET A 42 -1.22 -11.06 8.29
CA MET A 42 -2.18 -10.06 8.75
C MET A 42 -3.37 -10.03 7.81
N PHE A 43 -4.56 -9.84 8.35
CA PHE A 43 -5.76 -9.61 7.56
C PHE A 43 -6.37 -8.26 7.93
N SER A 44 -6.05 -7.24 7.13
CA SER A 44 -6.43 -5.83 7.34
C SER A 44 -7.46 -5.41 6.28
N SER A 45 -8.67 -5.95 6.40
CA SER A 45 -9.80 -5.60 5.54
C SER A 45 -10.73 -4.60 6.26
N ASN A 46 -11.53 -3.87 5.49
CA ASN A 46 -12.63 -3.03 5.97
C ASN A 46 -13.92 -3.46 5.24
N ASP A 47 -15.10 -3.22 5.80
CA ASP A 47 -16.36 -3.70 5.23
C ASP A 47 -16.33 -5.20 4.83
N THR A 48 -15.76 -6.02 5.71
CA THR A 48 -15.33 -7.40 5.43
C THR A 48 -16.53 -8.37 5.38
N PRO A 49 -16.70 -9.17 4.29
CA PRO A 49 -17.67 -10.23 4.22
C PRO A 49 -17.45 -11.35 5.25
N ALA A 50 -18.52 -12.08 5.57
CA ALA A 50 -18.46 -13.13 6.58
C ALA A 50 -17.52 -14.28 6.20
N GLU A 51 -17.52 -14.67 4.94
CA GLU A 51 -16.68 -15.74 4.37
C GLU A 51 -15.19 -15.41 4.46
N GLU A 52 -14.82 -14.14 4.28
CA GLU A 52 -13.43 -13.69 4.40
C GLU A 52 -12.91 -13.77 5.83
N TYR A 53 -13.75 -13.37 6.82
CA TYR A 53 -13.41 -13.54 8.23
C TYR A 53 -13.30 -15.01 8.63
N ALA A 54 -14.24 -15.85 8.17
CA ALA A 54 -14.19 -17.27 8.44
C ALA A 54 -12.92 -17.92 7.90
N TYR A 55 -12.56 -17.59 6.66
CA TYR A 55 -11.35 -18.13 6.03
C TYR A 55 -10.06 -17.58 6.66
N ALA A 56 -10.00 -16.30 6.99
CA ALA A 56 -8.87 -15.71 7.71
C ALA A 56 -8.61 -16.43 9.05
N ASN A 57 -9.69 -16.71 9.80
CA ASN A 57 -9.61 -17.47 11.05
C ASN A 57 -9.19 -18.93 10.83
N GLU A 58 -9.70 -19.59 9.78
CA GLU A 58 -9.36 -20.99 9.45
C GLU A 58 -7.87 -21.16 9.17
N ILE A 59 -7.25 -20.25 8.40
CA ILE A 59 -5.82 -20.31 8.08
C ILE A 59 -4.92 -19.71 9.16
N GLY A 60 -5.50 -19.19 10.25
CA GLY A 60 -4.77 -18.61 11.37
C GLY A 60 -4.15 -17.24 11.11
N ALA A 61 -4.73 -16.46 10.20
CA ALA A 61 -4.33 -15.07 10.00
C ALA A 61 -4.70 -14.21 11.22
N THR A 62 -3.87 -13.22 11.52
CA THR A 62 -4.17 -12.24 12.56
C THR A 62 -5.19 -11.23 12.00
N ILE A 63 -6.42 -11.27 12.52
CA ILE A 63 -7.51 -10.39 12.10
C ILE A 63 -7.32 -9.01 12.72
N ASN A 64 -7.32 -7.97 11.88
CA ASN A 64 -7.30 -6.58 12.27
C ASN A 64 -8.69 -5.96 12.07
N LEU A 65 -9.40 -5.67 13.16
CA LEU A 65 -10.76 -5.13 13.10
C LEU A 65 -10.74 -3.64 12.81
N ASP A 66 -11.47 -3.22 11.80
CA ASP A 66 -11.55 -1.83 11.35
C ASP A 66 -12.53 -1.00 12.20
N ASP A 67 -13.62 -1.60 12.68
CA ASP A 67 -14.64 -0.93 13.49
C ASP A 67 -15.12 -1.78 14.66
N ILE A 68 -15.62 -1.14 15.72
CA ILE A 68 -16.10 -1.80 16.93
C ILE A 68 -17.33 -2.71 16.65
N THR A 69 -18.16 -2.36 15.67
CA THR A 69 -19.34 -3.15 15.28
C THR A 69 -18.95 -4.49 14.64
N HIS A 70 -17.74 -4.60 14.12
CA HIS A 70 -17.21 -5.84 13.57
C HIS A 70 -17.00 -6.93 14.64
N ILE A 71 -16.91 -6.57 15.92
CA ILE A 71 -16.77 -7.55 17.01
C ILE A 71 -18.01 -8.42 17.09
N ASP A 72 -19.22 -7.84 17.11
CA ASP A 72 -20.47 -8.57 17.17
C ASP A 72 -20.75 -9.34 15.87
N PHE A 73 -20.29 -8.82 14.74
CA PHE A 73 -20.38 -9.51 13.45
C PHE A 73 -19.49 -10.75 13.45
N LEU A 74 -18.23 -10.61 13.86
CA LEU A 74 -17.28 -11.71 13.95
C LEU A 74 -17.69 -12.77 14.99
N ASP A 75 -18.29 -12.36 16.10
CA ASP A 75 -18.82 -13.25 17.15
C ASP A 75 -19.82 -14.26 16.59
N LYS A 76 -20.72 -13.79 15.73
CA LYS A 76 -21.71 -14.63 15.05
C LYS A 76 -21.08 -15.60 14.05
N ILE A 77 -20.02 -15.17 13.36
CA ILE A 77 -19.33 -15.99 12.37
C ILE A 77 -18.53 -17.10 13.03
N LEU A 78 -17.84 -16.77 14.14
CA LEU A 78 -16.96 -17.68 14.85
C LEU A 78 -17.66 -18.48 15.97
N ASP A 79 -18.98 -18.33 16.14
CA ASP A 79 -19.76 -18.98 17.19
C ASP A 79 -19.14 -18.78 18.59
N GLY A 80 -18.73 -17.53 18.85
CA GLY A 80 -18.10 -17.11 20.12
C GLY A 80 -16.63 -17.54 20.31
N LYS A 81 -16.00 -18.18 19.32
CA LYS A 81 -14.65 -18.73 19.44
C LYS A 81 -13.60 -17.79 18.82
N PHE A 82 -13.31 -16.72 19.50
CA PHE A 82 -12.29 -15.77 19.05
C PHE A 82 -10.88 -16.35 19.05
N PRO A 83 -10.02 -15.97 18.08
CA PRO A 83 -8.59 -16.30 18.14
C PRO A 83 -7.92 -15.65 19.36
N GLU A 84 -6.82 -16.26 19.82
CA GLU A 84 -6.09 -15.74 20.98
C GLU A 84 -5.43 -14.38 20.72
N THR A 85 -5.09 -14.08 19.47
CA THR A 85 -4.44 -12.84 19.05
C THR A 85 -5.31 -12.09 18.05
N MET A 86 -5.59 -10.83 18.34
CA MET A 86 -6.35 -9.94 17.45
C MET A 86 -5.78 -8.54 17.44
N SER A 87 -6.05 -7.79 16.38
CA SER A 87 -5.65 -6.38 16.23
C SER A 87 -6.87 -5.50 16.03
N CYS A 88 -6.74 -4.23 16.40
CA CYS A 88 -7.73 -3.19 16.10
C CYS A 88 -7.07 -2.02 15.40
N ARG A 89 -7.77 -1.47 14.41
CA ARG A 89 -7.34 -0.29 13.69
C ARG A 89 -7.79 0.97 14.41
N TYR A 90 -6.83 1.84 14.69
CA TYR A 90 -7.05 3.13 15.33
C TYR A 90 -7.11 4.27 14.32
N ASN A 91 -8.04 5.19 14.53
CA ASN A 91 -8.13 6.47 13.83
C ASN A 91 -8.08 7.60 14.87
N PRO A 92 -6.99 8.39 14.92
CA PRO A 92 -6.86 9.48 15.88
C PRO A 92 -7.79 10.66 15.61
N GLY A 93 -8.45 10.70 14.43
CA GLY A 93 -9.20 11.86 13.98
C GLY A 93 -8.31 13.08 13.69
N GLY A 94 -8.93 14.23 13.50
CA GLY A 94 -8.22 15.49 13.26
C GLY A 94 -7.49 15.55 11.93
N TYR A 95 -6.49 16.45 11.85
CA TYR A 95 -5.63 16.62 10.67
C TYR A 95 -4.24 16.08 10.94
N PHE A 96 -3.71 15.32 9.99
CA PHE A 96 -2.34 14.83 10.01
C PHE A 96 -1.56 15.44 8.83
N GLN A 97 -0.83 16.53 9.09
CA GLN A 97 -0.26 17.41 8.05
C GLN A 97 1.09 16.96 7.45
N LEU A 98 1.49 15.72 7.60
CA LEU A 98 2.76 15.21 7.06
C LEU A 98 2.60 14.40 5.77
N GLY A 99 1.40 14.33 5.22
CA GLY A 99 1.07 13.49 4.08
C GLY A 99 0.71 14.23 2.80
N THR A 100 0.28 13.48 1.81
CA THR A 100 -0.36 13.97 0.59
C THR A 100 -1.87 14.09 0.81
N SER A 101 -2.54 14.96 0.05
CA SER A 101 -3.97 15.30 0.17
C SER A 101 -4.97 14.11 0.13
N ILE A 102 -4.50 12.89 -0.12
CA ILE A 102 -5.36 11.71 -0.22
C ILE A 102 -5.80 11.18 1.16
N MET A 103 -5.00 11.43 2.23
CA MET A 103 -5.27 10.93 3.58
C MET A 103 -4.94 11.95 4.69
N ASP A 104 -4.79 13.23 4.35
CA ASP A 104 -4.37 14.28 5.31
C ASP A 104 -5.41 14.62 6.38
N ASN A 105 -6.63 14.08 6.26
CA ASN A 105 -7.70 14.29 7.22
C ASN A 105 -8.23 12.94 7.74
N PRO A 106 -7.61 12.36 8.81
CA PRO A 106 -8.12 11.14 9.41
C PRO A 106 -9.59 11.22 9.84
N GLY A 107 -10.10 12.42 10.16
CA GLY A 107 -11.51 12.63 10.49
C GLY A 107 -12.50 12.35 9.36
N ASP A 108 -12.06 12.40 8.10
CA ASP A 108 -12.87 12.07 6.91
C ASP A 108 -12.55 10.67 6.37
N ALA A 109 -11.57 9.97 6.94
CA ALA A 109 -11.22 8.62 6.50
C ALA A 109 -12.29 7.63 6.95
N LYS A 110 -12.63 6.68 6.06
CA LYS A 110 -13.60 5.62 6.35
C LYS A 110 -13.09 4.53 7.29
N TYR A 111 -11.88 4.66 7.83
CA TYR A 111 -11.14 3.61 8.49
C TYR A 111 -10.91 3.88 9.96
N GLY A 112 -11.03 2.81 10.75
CA GLY A 112 -10.51 2.73 12.10
C GLY A 112 -11.43 3.28 13.18
N MET A 113 -11.21 2.79 14.39
CA MET A 113 -11.95 3.13 15.60
C MET A 113 -11.46 4.45 16.18
N THR A 114 -12.38 5.25 16.71
CA THR A 114 -12.05 6.42 17.52
C THR A 114 -11.35 6.00 18.82
N HIS A 115 -10.78 6.99 19.54
CA HIS A 115 -10.11 6.75 20.81
C HIS A 115 -10.99 6.01 21.84
N ASP A 116 -12.24 6.42 22.02
CA ASP A 116 -13.13 5.77 22.98
C ASP A 116 -13.56 4.38 22.50
N GLN A 117 -13.78 4.23 21.20
CA GLN A 117 -14.15 2.92 20.60
C GLN A 117 -13.04 1.90 20.74
N ILE A 118 -11.77 2.25 20.52
CA ILE A 118 -10.68 1.25 20.62
C ILE A 118 -10.48 0.79 22.07
N ILE A 119 -10.64 1.68 23.05
CA ILE A 119 -10.60 1.29 24.48
C ILE A 119 -11.72 0.31 24.80
N GLU A 120 -12.94 0.58 24.34
CA GLU A 120 -14.07 -0.31 24.57
C GLU A 120 -13.93 -1.64 23.79
N ALA A 121 -13.46 -1.60 22.56
CA ALA A 121 -13.19 -2.80 21.76
C ALA A 121 -12.20 -3.75 22.46
N PHE A 122 -11.14 -3.22 23.04
CA PHE A 122 -10.16 -4.02 23.79
C PHE A 122 -10.78 -4.67 25.02
N LYS A 123 -11.66 -3.98 25.76
CA LYS A 123 -12.39 -4.58 26.90
C LYS A 123 -13.33 -5.70 26.45
N ILE A 124 -14.09 -5.47 25.38
CA ILE A 124 -15.02 -6.44 24.83
C ILE A 124 -14.26 -7.69 24.33
N LEU A 125 -13.23 -7.51 23.50
CA LEU A 125 -12.42 -8.61 22.98
C LEU A 125 -11.75 -9.43 24.11
N LYS A 126 -11.23 -8.76 25.14
CA LYS A 126 -10.68 -9.41 26.32
C LYS A 126 -11.74 -10.24 27.05
N SER A 127 -12.96 -9.74 27.19
CA SER A 127 -14.08 -10.47 27.81
C SER A 127 -14.51 -11.69 26.99
N LYS A 128 -14.26 -11.67 25.66
CA LYS A 128 -14.50 -12.78 24.73
C LYS A 128 -13.33 -13.78 24.64
N GLY A 129 -12.27 -13.59 25.42
CA GLY A 129 -11.17 -14.54 25.56
C GLY A 129 -9.94 -14.24 24.71
N VAL A 130 -9.89 -13.10 24.02
CA VAL A 130 -8.65 -12.63 23.35
C VAL A 130 -7.58 -12.36 24.40
N LYS A 131 -6.39 -12.92 24.21
CA LYS A 131 -5.28 -12.85 25.16
C LYS A 131 -4.24 -11.81 24.76
N HIS A 132 -3.93 -11.75 23.46
CA HIS A 132 -2.87 -10.94 22.88
C HIS A 132 -3.45 -9.92 21.89
N PHE A 133 -2.95 -8.71 21.95
CA PHE A 133 -3.51 -7.59 21.19
C PHE A 133 -2.47 -6.94 20.30
N GLY A 134 -2.91 -6.53 19.12
CA GLY A 134 -2.20 -5.62 18.23
C GLY A 134 -2.93 -4.29 18.07
N ILE A 135 -2.18 -3.28 17.70
CA ILE A 135 -2.70 -1.96 17.32
C ILE A 135 -2.22 -1.68 15.91
N HIS A 136 -3.11 -1.18 15.07
CA HIS A 136 -2.81 -0.79 13.69
C HIS A 136 -3.29 0.64 13.43
N SER A 137 -2.60 1.41 12.61
CA SER A 137 -3.12 2.67 12.08
C SER A 137 -2.42 3.05 10.77
N PHE A 138 -3.21 3.56 9.82
CA PHE A 138 -2.74 4.05 8.53
C PHE A 138 -3.25 5.47 8.31
N LEU A 139 -2.38 6.47 8.38
CA LEU A 139 -2.76 7.89 8.39
C LEU A 139 -2.36 8.66 7.14
N ALA A 140 -1.48 8.14 6.31
CA ALA A 140 -1.01 8.83 5.12
C ALA A 140 -0.58 7.86 4.01
N SER A 141 -0.53 8.35 2.78
CA SER A 141 -0.05 7.60 1.62
C SER A 141 0.96 8.42 0.83
N ASN A 142 2.07 7.81 0.46
CA ASN A 142 3.17 8.43 -0.27
C ASN A 142 3.74 9.69 0.40
N THR A 143 4.03 9.62 1.68
CA THR A 143 4.68 10.70 2.41
C THR A 143 6.18 10.68 2.15
N VAL A 144 6.68 11.76 1.54
CA VAL A 144 8.12 11.94 1.28
C VAL A 144 8.69 12.81 2.40
N SER A 145 8.79 12.21 3.59
CA SER A 145 9.32 12.83 4.81
C SER A 145 9.79 11.75 5.77
N ASN A 146 10.99 11.88 6.29
CA ASN A 146 11.54 10.96 7.30
C ASN A 146 10.84 11.09 8.67
N GLU A 147 10.05 12.16 8.89
CA GLU A 147 9.36 12.43 10.17
C GLU A 147 8.01 11.71 10.30
N TYR A 148 7.49 11.16 9.20
CA TYR A 148 6.16 10.54 9.20
C TYR A 148 6.05 9.37 10.18
N TYR A 149 6.93 8.37 10.04
CA TYR A 149 6.89 7.19 10.90
C TYR A 149 7.23 7.48 12.36
N PRO A 150 8.26 8.24 12.70
CA PRO A 150 8.49 8.63 14.09
C PRO A 150 7.30 9.32 14.74
N THR A 151 6.59 10.19 13.99
CA THR A 151 5.38 10.86 14.48
C THR A 151 4.22 9.89 14.69
N LEU A 152 3.97 9.00 13.73
CA LEU A 152 2.96 7.94 13.84
C LEU A 152 3.28 6.99 15.00
N ALA A 153 4.54 6.58 15.12
CA ALA A 153 5.02 5.72 16.19
C ALA A 153 4.73 6.32 17.55
N LYS A 154 5.00 7.62 17.73
CA LYS A 154 4.70 8.32 19.00
C LYS A 154 3.22 8.22 19.36
N ILE A 155 2.33 8.51 18.43
CA ILE A 155 0.88 8.43 18.63
C ILE A 155 0.47 7.02 19.06
N LEU A 156 0.95 5.99 18.35
CA LEU A 156 0.55 4.61 18.62
C LEU A 156 1.20 4.03 19.88
N PHE A 157 2.42 4.43 20.21
CA PHE A 157 3.10 3.97 21.41
C PHE A 157 2.47 4.57 22.67
N GLU A 158 2.11 5.86 22.65
CA GLU A 158 1.37 6.51 23.73
C GLU A 158 -0.01 5.86 23.91
N LEU A 159 -0.72 5.58 22.82
CA LEU A 159 -1.99 4.84 22.84
C LEU A 159 -1.82 3.42 23.42
N ALA A 160 -0.76 2.71 23.06
CA ALA A 160 -0.49 1.36 23.55
C ALA A 160 -0.32 1.35 25.08
N VAL A 161 0.43 2.29 25.63
CA VAL A 161 0.59 2.45 27.08
C VAL A 161 -0.76 2.69 27.74
N GLU A 162 -1.56 3.62 27.19
CA GLU A 162 -2.89 3.94 27.68
C GLU A 162 -3.85 2.74 27.65
N LEU A 163 -3.90 2.00 26.52
CA LEU A 163 -4.73 0.80 26.36
C LEU A 163 -4.38 -0.28 27.38
N ARG A 164 -3.08 -0.55 27.57
CA ARG A 164 -2.62 -1.47 28.60
C ARG A 164 -3.11 -1.03 29.99
N ASP A 165 -2.92 0.24 30.33
CA ASP A 165 -3.25 0.75 31.67
C ASP A 165 -4.75 0.77 31.93
N LYS A 166 -5.57 1.10 30.94
CA LYS A 166 -7.03 1.16 31.07
C LYS A 166 -7.74 -0.18 30.96
N THR A 167 -7.18 -1.14 30.22
CA THR A 167 -7.86 -2.41 29.91
C THR A 167 -7.13 -3.62 30.46
N GLY A 168 -5.86 -3.48 30.84
CA GLY A 168 -4.99 -4.59 31.22
C GLY A 168 -4.74 -5.54 30.03
N ALA A 169 -4.80 -5.06 28.80
CA ALA A 169 -4.52 -5.84 27.60
C ALA A 169 -3.02 -6.15 27.47
N ASP A 170 -2.70 -7.37 27.03
CA ASP A 170 -1.34 -7.78 26.71
C ASP A 170 -1.04 -7.44 25.25
N ILE A 171 -0.44 -6.27 25.01
CA ILE A 171 -0.11 -5.77 23.68
C ILE A 171 1.19 -6.40 23.21
N LYS A 172 1.14 -7.13 22.09
CA LYS A 172 2.28 -7.85 21.52
C LYS A 172 2.92 -7.16 20.35
N PHE A 173 2.15 -6.40 19.59
CA PHE A 173 2.70 -5.69 18.43
C PHE A 173 1.97 -4.38 18.16
N ILE A 174 2.67 -3.48 17.49
CA ILE A 174 2.13 -2.25 16.94
C ILE A 174 2.50 -2.21 15.46
N ASN A 175 1.48 -2.16 14.60
CA ASN A 175 1.63 -2.08 13.16
C ASN A 175 1.51 -0.63 12.70
N LEU A 176 2.62 -0.06 12.25
CA LEU A 176 2.70 1.29 11.70
C LEU A 176 2.16 1.37 10.26
N SER A 177 1.70 0.24 9.71
CA SER A 177 1.17 0.12 8.36
C SER A 177 2.13 0.63 7.27
N GLY A 178 1.59 1.26 6.23
CA GLY A 178 2.33 1.84 5.11
C GLY A 178 2.48 3.36 5.23
N GLY A 179 2.59 4.00 4.07
CA GLY A 179 2.60 5.46 3.97
C GLY A 179 3.95 6.07 3.61
N VAL A 180 5.08 5.41 3.91
CA VAL A 180 6.40 5.87 3.46
C VAL A 180 6.42 5.89 1.94
N GLY A 181 6.66 7.08 1.38
CA GLY A 181 6.58 7.34 -0.04
C GLY A 181 7.89 7.16 -0.76
N VAL A 182 7.80 7.25 -2.08
CA VAL A 182 8.94 7.35 -3.00
C VAL A 182 8.96 8.72 -3.66
N ALA A 183 10.13 9.17 -4.02
CA ALA A 183 10.33 10.42 -4.76
C ALA A 183 9.98 10.20 -6.23
N TYR A 184 8.71 10.42 -6.60
CA TYR A 184 8.27 10.29 -8.00
C TYR A 184 8.80 11.40 -8.90
N LYS A 185 9.14 12.57 -8.35
CA LYS A 185 9.64 13.71 -9.10
C LYS A 185 11.15 13.85 -8.90
N PRO A 186 11.90 14.19 -9.96
CA PRO A 186 13.35 14.30 -9.89
C PRO A 186 13.86 15.31 -8.85
N GLU A 187 13.07 16.34 -8.53
CA GLU A 187 13.41 17.37 -7.56
C GLU A 187 13.13 17.00 -6.10
N GLN A 188 12.45 15.87 -5.85
CA GLN A 188 12.18 15.41 -4.50
C GLN A 188 13.39 14.70 -3.89
N THR A 189 13.61 14.89 -2.60
CA THR A 189 14.60 14.12 -1.84
C THR A 189 13.96 12.78 -1.42
N PRO A 190 14.56 11.63 -1.77
CA PRO A 190 14.06 10.33 -1.33
C PRO A 190 14.06 10.18 0.19
N ASN A 191 13.12 9.40 0.71
CA ASN A 191 13.16 8.97 2.10
C ASN A 191 14.40 8.12 2.39
N ASP A 192 14.99 8.32 3.56
CA ASP A 192 16.07 7.49 4.09
C ASP A 192 15.49 6.54 5.15
N ILE A 193 15.42 5.26 4.83
CA ILE A 193 14.82 4.24 5.71
C ILE A 193 15.63 4.02 6.99
N ALA A 194 16.93 4.27 6.98
CA ALA A 194 17.77 4.16 8.17
C ALA A 194 17.44 5.31 9.15
N VAL A 195 17.34 6.54 8.65
CA VAL A 195 16.93 7.71 9.45
C VAL A 195 15.53 7.53 10.02
N ILE A 196 14.60 7.00 9.21
CA ILE A 196 13.24 6.66 9.67
C ILE A 196 13.30 5.62 10.80
N GLY A 197 14.07 4.54 10.61
CA GLY A 197 14.23 3.49 11.62
C GLY A 197 14.84 3.99 12.92
N GLU A 198 15.87 4.82 12.86
CA GLU A 198 16.48 5.47 14.04
C GLU A 198 15.47 6.37 14.77
N GLY A 199 14.66 7.12 14.02
CA GLY A 199 13.60 7.96 14.58
C GLY A 199 12.54 7.15 15.32
N VAL A 200 12.07 6.04 14.73
CA VAL A 200 11.10 5.13 15.37
C VAL A 200 11.71 4.47 16.60
N HIS A 201 12.96 4.01 16.53
CA HIS A 201 13.67 3.40 17.66
C HIS A 201 13.81 4.36 18.83
N LYS A 202 14.17 5.62 18.56
CA LYS A 202 14.25 6.66 19.58
C LYS A 202 12.90 6.84 20.31
N VAL A 203 11.79 6.92 19.56
CA VAL A 203 10.46 7.03 20.16
C VAL A 203 10.09 5.79 20.97
N TYR A 204 10.50 4.61 20.53
CA TYR A 204 10.33 3.35 21.26
C TYR A 204 11.01 3.41 22.63
N ASP A 205 12.26 3.84 22.66
CA ASP A 205 13.02 3.99 23.90
C ASP A 205 12.48 5.08 24.83
N GLU A 206 11.87 6.12 24.27
CA GLU A 206 11.29 7.22 25.05
C GLU A 206 9.90 6.86 25.63
N VAL A 207 9.12 5.99 24.99
CA VAL A 207 7.72 5.74 25.37
C VAL A 207 7.50 4.31 25.88
N LEU A 208 7.84 3.29 25.10
CA LEU A 208 7.53 1.90 25.44
C LEU A 208 8.49 1.31 26.46
N THR A 209 9.77 1.55 26.32
CA THR A 209 10.80 1.01 27.23
C THR A 209 10.56 1.45 28.70
N PRO A 210 10.36 2.75 29.01
CA PRO A 210 10.10 3.18 30.39
C PRO A 210 8.75 2.69 30.92
N ALA A 211 7.80 2.41 30.04
CA ALA A 211 6.50 1.84 30.40
C ALA A 211 6.57 0.33 30.68
N GLY A 212 7.73 -0.32 30.54
CA GLY A 212 7.88 -1.77 30.71
C GLY A 212 7.31 -2.58 29.55
N MET A 213 7.22 -1.98 28.36
CA MET A 213 6.71 -2.58 27.11
C MET A 213 7.82 -2.76 26.06
N GLY A 214 9.05 -2.98 26.52
CA GLY A 214 10.22 -3.11 25.65
C GLY A 214 10.29 -4.42 24.85
N ASP A 215 9.28 -5.27 24.95
CA ASP A 215 9.11 -6.52 24.17
C ASP A 215 8.02 -6.43 23.09
N VAL A 216 7.38 -5.28 22.93
CA VAL A 216 6.36 -5.07 21.90
C VAL A 216 6.99 -5.02 20.51
N ALA A 217 6.55 -5.88 19.60
CA ALA A 217 7.05 -5.92 18.23
C ALA A 217 6.50 -4.76 17.38
N ILE A 218 7.31 -4.26 16.45
CA ILE A 218 6.91 -3.23 15.50
C ILE A 218 6.76 -3.85 14.10
N TYR A 219 5.58 -3.69 13.51
CA TYR A 219 5.27 -4.15 12.15
C TYR A 219 5.12 -2.96 11.20
N THR A 220 5.43 -3.21 9.93
CA THR A 220 5.35 -2.21 8.86
C THR A 220 4.82 -2.84 7.57
N GLU A 221 4.14 -2.05 6.72
CA GLU A 221 3.55 -2.47 5.45
C GLU A 221 4.06 -1.57 4.30
N LEU A 222 5.35 -1.63 4.01
CA LEU A 222 6.05 -0.67 3.14
C LEU A 222 5.94 -0.97 1.63
N GLY A 223 4.81 -1.51 1.14
CA GLY A 223 4.64 -2.00 -0.22
C GLY A 223 5.11 -1.02 -1.31
N ARG A 224 4.68 0.25 -1.25
CA ARG A 224 5.11 1.26 -2.22
C ARG A 224 6.63 1.50 -2.17
N PHE A 225 7.17 1.72 -0.98
CA PHE A 225 8.59 2.01 -0.79
C PHE A 225 9.46 0.87 -1.32
N MET A 226 9.04 -0.36 -1.10
CA MET A 226 9.77 -1.57 -1.50
C MET A 226 9.71 -1.85 -3.01
N LEU A 227 8.60 -1.54 -3.68
CA LEU A 227 8.36 -2.06 -5.03
C LEU A 227 8.26 -0.99 -6.12
N ALA A 228 7.74 0.21 -5.81
CA ALA A 228 7.46 1.21 -6.85
C ALA A 228 8.68 1.52 -7.73
N PRO A 229 9.90 1.76 -7.20
CA PRO A 229 11.06 2.12 -8.00
C PRO A 229 11.56 0.99 -8.93
N TYR A 230 11.12 -0.24 -8.69
CA TYR A 230 11.60 -1.42 -9.42
C TYR A 230 10.67 -1.85 -10.56
N GLY A 231 9.67 -1.04 -10.90
CA GLY A 231 8.78 -1.31 -12.02
C GLY A 231 8.57 -0.09 -12.91
N CYS A 232 8.37 -0.36 -14.19
CA CYS A 232 8.00 0.66 -15.17
C CYS A 232 6.90 0.16 -16.09
N LEU A 233 6.08 1.07 -16.62
CA LEU A 233 5.15 0.81 -17.72
C LEU A 233 5.83 1.25 -19.00
N VAL A 234 6.06 0.30 -19.90
CA VAL A 234 6.58 0.56 -21.25
C VAL A 234 5.41 0.67 -22.21
N THR A 235 5.35 1.75 -22.97
CA THR A 235 4.26 2.02 -23.93
C THR A 235 4.80 2.67 -25.18
N LYS A 236 4.09 2.48 -26.29
CA LYS A 236 4.51 2.97 -27.61
C LYS A 236 3.67 4.17 -28.03
N ALA A 237 4.30 5.22 -28.53
CA ALA A 237 3.64 6.34 -29.20
C ALA A 237 2.99 5.87 -30.50
N ILE A 238 1.68 6.04 -30.63
CA ILE A 238 0.89 5.56 -31.77
C ILE A 238 0.16 6.67 -32.52
N HIS A 239 -0.08 7.82 -31.88
CA HIS A 239 -0.73 8.97 -32.50
C HIS A 239 -0.22 10.30 -31.98
N GLU A 240 -0.18 11.30 -32.86
CA GLU A 240 -0.05 12.71 -32.53
C GLU A 240 -1.39 13.44 -32.76
N LYS A 241 -1.67 14.44 -31.93
CA LYS A 241 -2.78 15.38 -32.16
C LYS A 241 -2.33 16.79 -31.90
N HIS A 242 -2.55 17.67 -32.89
CA HIS A 242 -2.16 19.07 -32.88
C HIS A 242 -3.45 19.92 -32.88
N ILE A 243 -3.97 20.23 -31.70
CA ILE A 243 -5.19 21.04 -31.58
C ILE A 243 -4.92 22.25 -30.68
N TYR A 244 -5.59 22.44 -29.56
CA TYR A 244 -5.28 23.51 -28.60
C TYR A 244 -4.03 23.20 -27.76
N LYS A 245 -3.61 21.95 -27.74
CA LYS A 245 -2.41 21.42 -27.11
C LYS A 245 -1.78 20.36 -28.03
N GLU A 246 -0.55 20.02 -27.73
CA GLU A 246 0.16 18.91 -28.36
C GLU A 246 -0.07 17.63 -27.55
N TYR A 247 -0.60 16.59 -28.19
CA TYR A 247 -0.90 15.32 -27.56
C TYR A 247 -0.08 14.19 -28.19
N ILE A 248 0.44 13.33 -27.34
CA ILE A 248 1.01 12.03 -27.73
C ILE A 248 0.05 10.95 -27.24
N GLY A 249 -0.62 10.26 -28.16
CA GLY A 249 -1.44 9.08 -27.87
C GLY A 249 -0.57 7.83 -27.82
N VAL A 250 -0.69 7.07 -26.74
CA VAL A 250 0.07 5.81 -26.55
C VAL A 250 -0.85 4.60 -26.55
N ASP A 251 -0.28 3.40 -26.73
CA ASP A 251 -1.03 2.13 -26.73
C ASP A 251 -1.43 1.66 -25.32
N ALA A 252 -0.84 2.21 -24.26
CA ALA A 252 -1.35 2.06 -22.89
C ALA A 252 -2.47 3.04 -22.59
N CYS A 253 -3.18 2.81 -21.49
CA CYS A 253 -4.23 3.70 -20.99
C CYS A 253 -4.31 3.62 -19.45
N ALA A 254 -5.17 4.42 -18.84
CA ALA A 254 -5.36 4.43 -17.38
C ALA A 254 -5.76 3.06 -16.80
N ALA A 255 -6.31 2.14 -17.60
CA ALA A 255 -6.54 0.75 -17.18
C ALA A 255 -5.24 -0.01 -16.87
N ASN A 256 -4.09 0.41 -17.41
CA ASN A 256 -2.77 -0.15 -17.12
C ASN A 256 -2.08 0.55 -15.94
N LEU A 257 -2.30 1.86 -15.79
CA LEU A 257 -1.78 2.68 -14.70
C LEU A 257 -2.78 3.80 -14.38
N MET A 258 -3.65 3.57 -13.39
CA MET A 258 -4.76 4.49 -13.09
C MET A 258 -4.34 5.73 -12.29
N ARG A 259 -3.22 5.68 -11.58
CA ARG A 259 -2.85 6.71 -10.61
C ARG A 259 -2.77 8.14 -11.19
N PRO A 260 -2.20 8.40 -12.36
CA PRO A 260 -2.25 9.74 -12.96
C PRO A 260 -3.67 10.21 -13.24
N ALA A 261 -4.53 9.35 -13.75
CA ALA A 261 -5.90 9.68 -14.14
C ALA A 261 -6.82 9.96 -12.93
N ILE A 262 -6.70 9.17 -11.85
CA ILE A 262 -7.60 9.22 -10.69
C ILE A 262 -7.11 10.19 -9.62
N TYR A 263 -5.79 10.22 -9.38
CA TYR A 263 -5.21 11.01 -8.29
C TYR A 263 -4.39 12.21 -8.77
N GLY A 264 -4.26 12.43 -10.09
CA GLY A 264 -3.33 13.41 -10.63
C GLY A 264 -1.86 13.10 -10.27
N ALA A 265 -1.55 11.83 -9.99
CA ALA A 265 -0.23 11.42 -9.52
C ALA A 265 0.81 11.60 -10.61
N TYR A 266 1.95 12.16 -10.23
CA TYR A 266 3.09 12.27 -11.12
C TYR A 266 3.81 10.92 -11.24
N HIS A 267 4.19 10.58 -12.47
CA HIS A 267 5.21 9.59 -12.79
C HIS A 267 6.22 10.21 -13.74
N HIS A 268 7.51 9.94 -13.53
CA HIS A 268 8.54 10.37 -14.46
C HIS A 268 8.40 9.60 -15.77
N ILE A 269 8.62 10.29 -16.90
CA ILE A 269 8.52 9.68 -18.23
C ILE A 269 9.85 9.98 -18.96
N THR A 270 10.46 8.94 -19.51
CA THR A 270 11.58 9.06 -20.44
C THR A 270 11.19 8.47 -21.78
N VAL A 271 11.89 8.90 -22.84
CA VAL A 271 11.73 8.37 -24.20
C VAL A 271 12.96 7.53 -24.52
N ALA A 272 12.75 6.24 -24.75
CA ALA A 272 13.84 5.29 -24.97
C ALA A 272 14.72 5.70 -26.15
N GLY A 273 16.04 5.77 -25.92
CA GLY A 273 17.02 6.20 -26.89
C GLY A 273 17.10 7.72 -27.12
N LYS A 274 16.39 8.51 -26.29
CA LYS A 274 16.40 9.98 -26.32
C LYS A 274 16.64 10.58 -24.92
N GLU A 275 17.26 9.83 -24.03
CA GLU A 275 17.46 10.19 -22.62
C GLU A 275 18.26 11.48 -22.45
N ASP A 276 19.23 11.72 -23.34
CA ASP A 276 20.08 12.92 -23.34
C ASP A 276 19.58 14.05 -24.27
N ALA A 277 18.41 13.85 -24.91
CA ALA A 277 17.85 14.87 -25.78
C ALA A 277 17.20 16.02 -25.01
N PRO A 278 17.15 17.25 -25.52
CA PRO A 278 16.53 18.35 -24.82
C PRO A 278 15.05 18.15 -24.64
N CYS A 279 14.55 18.37 -23.41
CA CYS A 279 13.11 18.33 -23.08
C CYS A 279 12.49 19.70 -23.40
N ASP A 280 12.33 20.02 -24.68
CA ASP A 280 11.86 21.31 -25.20
C ASP A 280 10.49 21.29 -25.85
N HIS A 281 9.81 20.12 -25.86
CA HIS A 281 8.47 19.96 -26.36
C HIS A 281 7.50 19.74 -25.20
N LYS A 282 6.37 20.45 -25.22
CA LYS A 282 5.32 20.33 -24.19
C LYS A 282 4.19 19.44 -24.67
N TYR A 283 4.00 18.32 -24.02
CA TYR A 283 2.97 17.33 -24.37
C TYR A 283 2.00 17.02 -23.23
N ASP A 284 0.75 16.69 -23.61
CA ASP A 284 -0.09 15.79 -22.83
C ASP A 284 0.12 14.36 -23.38
N VAL A 285 0.49 13.41 -22.52
CA VAL A 285 0.61 11.97 -22.90
C VAL A 285 -0.68 11.26 -22.51
N THR A 286 -1.37 10.68 -23.50
CA THR A 286 -2.76 10.22 -23.33
C THR A 286 -2.97 8.77 -23.75
N GLY A 287 -3.87 8.08 -23.06
CA GLY A 287 -4.39 6.79 -23.49
C GLY A 287 -5.60 6.91 -24.43
N SER A 288 -6.28 5.78 -24.63
CA SER A 288 -7.36 5.64 -25.62
C SER A 288 -8.73 5.33 -25.00
N LEU A 289 -8.90 5.59 -23.69
CA LEU A 289 -10.22 5.46 -23.05
C LEU A 289 -11.16 6.60 -23.42
N CYS A 290 -12.46 6.33 -23.40
CA CYS A 290 -13.50 7.37 -23.51
C CYS A 290 -13.62 8.18 -22.19
N GLU A 291 -12.48 8.56 -21.64
CA GLU A 291 -12.36 9.29 -20.37
C GLU A 291 -11.31 10.40 -20.54
N ASN A 292 -11.71 11.65 -20.32
CA ASN A 292 -10.83 12.80 -20.53
C ASN A 292 -9.64 12.83 -19.55
N SER A 293 -9.76 12.19 -18.40
CA SER A 293 -8.69 12.04 -17.41
C SER A 293 -7.67 10.97 -17.77
N ASP A 294 -7.86 10.21 -18.88
CA ASP A 294 -6.92 9.18 -19.33
C ASP A 294 -5.63 9.81 -19.88
N LYS A 295 -4.86 10.39 -18.96
CA LYS A 295 -3.60 11.10 -19.23
C LYS A 295 -2.54 10.63 -18.24
N PHE A 296 -1.39 10.22 -18.76
CA PHE A 296 -0.20 9.89 -17.99
C PHE A 296 0.60 11.14 -17.59
N ALA A 297 0.52 12.18 -18.41
CA ALA A 297 1.14 13.48 -18.15
C ALA A 297 0.32 14.61 -18.78
N ILE A 298 0.36 15.78 -18.15
CA ILE A 298 -0.27 17.01 -18.61
C ILE A 298 0.79 18.11 -18.62
N ASP A 299 0.88 18.87 -19.75
CA ASP A 299 1.82 19.97 -19.95
C ASP A 299 3.28 19.57 -19.60
N ARG A 300 3.67 18.32 -19.91
CA ARG A 300 4.99 17.77 -19.59
C ARG A 300 6.02 18.17 -20.64
N MET A 301 7.13 18.73 -20.17
CA MET A 301 8.31 18.95 -21.04
C MET A 301 9.03 17.61 -21.25
N LEU A 302 9.13 17.19 -22.50
CA LEU A 302 9.76 15.94 -22.93
C LEU A 302 10.62 16.19 -24.18
N PRO A 303 11.52 15.26 -24.53
CA PRO A 303 12.16 15.29 -25.85
C PRO A 303 11.11 15.18 -26.96
N LYS A 304 11.46 15.57 -28.16
CA LYS A 304 10.59 15.35 -29.32
C LYS A 304 10.27 13.86 -29.45
N ILE A 305 8.97 13.55 -29.44
CA ILE A 305 8.45 12.19 -29.60
C ILE A 305 8.03 11.99 -31.03
N ASP A 306 8.53 10.93 -31.67
CA ASP A 306 8.12 10.51 -33.01
C ASP A 306 7.22 9.27 -32.89
N MET A 307 6.34 9.05 -33.88
CA MET A 307 5.47 7.86 -33.90
C MET A 307 6.30 6.58 -33.97
N GLY A 308 6.04 5.70 -33.03
CA GLY A 308 6.81 4.46 -32.88
C GLY A 308 7.83 4.48 -31.74
N ASP A 309 8.12 5.65 -31.17
CA ASP A 309 8.97 5.75 -29.98
C ASP A 309 8.36 5.00 -28.79
N TYR A 310 9.22 4.47 -27.94
CA TYR A 310 8.80 3.88 -26.68
C TYR A 310 8.99 4.87 -25.55
N LEU A 311 7.92 5.04 -24.76
CA LEU A 311 7.94 5.80 -23.54
C LEU A 311 8.03 4.84 -22.35
N ILE A 312 8.87 5.19 -21.39
CA ILE A 312 9.04 4.48 -20.14
C ILE A 312 8.46 5.35 -19.04
N ILE A 313 7.37 4.88 -18.42
CA ILE A 313 6.72 5.53 -17.27
C ILE A 313 7.26 4.85 -16.03
N HIS A 314 8.05 5.58 -15.24
CA HIS A 314 8.82 5.06 -14.12
C HIS A 314 8.00 4.88 -12.84
N ASP A 315 8.55 4.16 -11.87
CA ASP A 315 8.05 3.98 -10.50
C ASP A 315 6.63 3.37 -10.44
N THR A 316 6.35 2.40 -11.30
CA THR A 316 5.05 1.73 -11.40
C THR A 316 5.01 0.34 -10.77
N GLY A 317 6.07 -0.09 -10.06
CA GLY A 317 6.17 -1.42 -9.46
C GLY A 317 5.22 -1.67 -8.29
N ALA A 318 4.63 -0.60 -7.73
CA ALA A 318 3.54 -0.69 -6.77
C ALA A 318 2.36 0.16 -7.21
N HIS A 319 1.13 -0.29 -6.91
CA HIS A 319 -0.12 0.39 -7.28
C HIS A 319 -0.24 0.69 -8.80
N GLY A 320 0.47 -0.07 -9.61
CA GLY A 320 0.39 -0.07 -11.06
C GLY A 320 -0.58 -1.14 -11.55
N PHE A 321 -0.04 -2.31 -11.91
CA PHE A 321 -0.84 -3.41 -12.44
C PHE A 321 -1.98 -3.84 -11.50
N SER A 322 -1.73 -3.97 -10.20
CA SER A 322 -2.72 -4.42 -9.20
C SER A 322 -3.97 -3.53 -9.14
N MET A 323 -3.82 -2.21 -9.32
CA MET A 323 -4.94 -1.27 -9.34
C MET A 323 -5.59 -1.12 -10.73
N GLY A 324 -5.16 -1.87 -11.72
CA GLY A 324 -5.74 -1.78 -13.06
C GLY A 324 -7.19 -2.26 -13.09
N TYR A 325 -7.95 -1.74 -14.02
CA TYR A 325 -9.37 -2.00 -14.21
C TYR A 325 -9.68 -2.29 -15.68
N GLN A 326 -10.95 -2.60 -15.96
CA GLN A 326 -11.44 -2.78 -17.32
C GLN A 326 -12.50 -1.75 -17.64
N TYR A 327 -12.15 -0.79 -18.48
CA TYR A 327 -13.07 0.18 -19.07
C TYR A 327 -12.91 0.20 -20.58
N ASN A 328 -13.98 0.44 -21.32
CA ASN A 328 -14.04 0.29 -22.77
C ASN A 328 -13.55 -1.09 -23.28
N GLY A 329 -13.62 -2.14 -22.47
CA GLY A 329 -13.15 -3.48 -22.84
C GLY A 329 -11.62 -3.58 -23.00
N LYS A 330 -10.84 -2.64 -22.48
CA LYS A 330 -9.38 -2.72 -22.57
C LYS A 330 -8.84 -3.91 -21.79
N LEU A 331 -7.94 -4.62 -22.42
CA LEU A 331 -7.33 -5.83 -21.89
C LEU A 331 -6.10 -5.48 -21.03
N ARG A 332 -5.81 -6.35 -20.06
CA ARG A 332 -4.64 -6.21 -19.20
C ARG A 332 -3.36 -6.50 -19.98
N SER A 333 -2.33 -5.70 -19.75
CA SER A 333 -0.99 -5.91 -20.32
C SER A 333 -0.31 -7.18 -19.76
N ALA A 334 0.75 -7.62 -20.42
CA ALA A 334 1.68 -8.59 -19.83
C ALA A 334 2.51 -7.95 -18.72
N GLU A 335 3.03 -8.79 -17.80
CA GLU A 335 4.08 -8.41 -16.86
C GLU A 335 5.33 -9.23 -17.15
N LEU A 336 6.45 -8.53 -17.24
CA LEU A 336 7.75 -9.10 -17.56
C LEU A 336 8.71 -8.83 -16.39
N LEU A 337 9.43 -9.83 -15.94
CA LEU A 337 10.49 -9.73 -14.97
C LEU A 337 11.84 -9.64 -15.69
N LEU A 338 12.54 -8.52 -15.50
CA LEU A 338 13.93 -8.40 -15.91
C LEU A 338 14.82 -8.99 -14.79
N LYS A 339 15.56 -10.03 -15.11
CA LYS A 339 16.46 -10.71 -14.18
C LYS A 339 17.82 -10.02 -14.12
N GLU A 340 18.58 -10.27 -13.06
CA GLU A 340 19.94 -9.73 -12.88
C GLU A 340 20.90 -10.07 -14.03
N ASN A 341 20.73 -11.22 -14.66
CA ASN A 341 21.53 -11.65 -15.81
C ASN A 341 21.10 -11.00 -17.14
N GLY A 342 20.10 -10.12 -17.12
CA GLY A 342 19.54 -9.47 -18.31
C GLY A 342 18.45 -10.24 -19.02
N ASP A 343 18.15 -11.48 -18.64
CA ASP A 343 17.05 -12.24 -19.21
C ASP A 343 15.70 -11.64 -18.84
N VAL A 344 14.75 -11.73 -19.77
CA VAL A 344 13.35 -11.30 -19.55
C VAL A 344 12.47 -12.54 -19.43
N GLN A 345 11.75 -12.63 -18.32
CA GLN A 345 10.78 -13.70 -18.08
C GLN A 345 9.36 -13.12 -18.04
N MET A 346 8.46 -13.71 -18.83
CA MET A 346 7.02 -13.40 -18.71
C MET A 346 6.49 -14.05 -17.42
N ILE A 347 6.10 -13.23 -16.44
CA ILE A 347 5.52 -13.68 -15.17
C ILE A 347 3.99 -13.63 -15.18
N ARG A 348 3.42 -12.81 -16.08
CA ARG A 348 1.98 -12.77 -16.33
C ARG A 348 1.74 -12.51 -17.82
N ARG A 349 0.95 -13.34 -18.47
CA ARG A 349 0.56 -13.12 -19.87
C ARG A 349 -0.46 -11.98 -19.98
N ALA A 350 -0.46 -11.30 -21.12
CA ALA A 350 -1.53 -10.36 -21.45
C ALA A 350 -2.89 -11.08 -21.51
N ALA A 351 -3.95 -10.38 -21.14
CA ALA A 351 -5.30 -10.85 -21.39
C ALA A 351 -5.57 -10.89 -22.90
N VAL A 352 -6.40 -11.83 -23.34
CA VAL A 352 -6.78 -12.00 -24.74
C VAL A 352 -8.30 -11.88 -24.88
N SER A 353 -8.75 -11.30 -25.99
CA SER A 353 -10.16 -11.38 -26.42
C SER A 353 -10.39 -12.74 -27.08
N TYR A 354 -11.49 -13.38 -26.73
CA TYR A 354 -11.94 -14.62 -27.40
C TYR A 354 -12.75 -14.28 -28.62
#